data_85e8c1453841b98919287fae32df982a
#
_entry.id   85e8c1453841b98919287fae32df982a
#
_cell.length_a   1.000
_cell.length_b   1.000
_cell.length_c   1.000
_cell.angle_alpha   90.00
_cell.angle_beta   90.00
_cell.angle_gamma   90.00
#
_symmetry.space_group_name_H-M   'P 1'
#
loop_
_entity.id
_entity.type
_entity.pdbx_description
1 polymer ?
#
loop_
_entity_poly.entity_id
_entity_poly.type
_entity_poly.pdbx_seq_one_letter_code
_entity_poly.pdbx_strand_id
1 'polypeptide(L)'
;PVLIAANRDEFHARPTLPAAQWPDAPNVYGGRDGLAGGTWMGATAGGRYALVTNFREPGRLIADAPSRGALVEDFLRGTATPAEYLAAVHAADQAYNGFNLIVGDARGAWYASNRDGAPRALAPGVYALSNHLLDTPWPKLARTRAAFERVLRHDPQPDLPALFAALADRQPANDVDLPATGLPLDRERLLSSPFIISPNYGTRSSTVLALHDGGAAELTERRFAPDGSVSGESALAFAWRDGAASDILK
;
A
#
# COMPACT_ATOMS: atom_id res chain seq x y z
N PRO A 1 13.97 9.55 -5.36
CA PRO A 1 13.58 8.13 -5.35
C PRO A 1 12.38 7.91 -4.43
N VAL A 2 11.60 6.82 -4.66
CA VAL A 2 10.54 6.36 -3.77
C VAL A 2 10.73 4.86 -3.53
N LEU A 3 10.66 4.44 -2.27
CA LEU A 3 10.70 3.03 -1.89
C LEU A 3 9.50 2.72 -1.02
N ILE A 4 8.68 1.77 -1.44
CA ILE A 4 7.50 1.31 -0.72
C ILE A 4 7.64 -0.19 -0.47
N ALA A 5 7.47 -0.60 0.79
CA ALA A 5 7.41 -2.00 1.18
C ALA A 5 6.13 -2.22 1.99
N ALA A 6 5.25 -3.10 1.52
CA ALA A 6 3.92 -3.26 2.10
C ALA A 6 3.43 -4.70 2.10
N ASN A 7 2.71 -5.08 3.16
CA ASN A 7 1.92 -6.30 3.24
C ASN A 7 0.48 -6.02 2.83
N ARG A 8 -0.14 -6.95 2.14
CA ARG A 8 -1.57 -7.02 1.92
C ARG A 8 -2.18 -8.14 2.75
N ASP A 9 -3.01 -7.76 3.70
CA ASP A 9 -3.76 -8.69 4.53
C ASP A 9 -5.20 -8.78 4.03
N GLU A 10 -5.70 -9.99 3.77
CA GLU A 10 -7.03 -10.20 3.22
C GLU A 10 -7.53 -11.63 3.50
N PHE A 11 -8.83 -11.85 3.37
CA PHE A 11 -9.43 -13.18 3.41
C PHE A 11 -8.83 -14.09 2.32
N HIS A 12 -8.48 -15.32 2.68
CA HIS A 12 -7.90 -16.28 1.73
C HIS A 12 -8.84 -16.61 0.57
N ALA A 13 -10.15 -16.60 0.82
CA ALA A 13 -11.18 -16.83 -0.20
C ALA A 13 -11.34 -15.68 -1.21
N ARG A 14 -10.76 -14.48 -0.94
CA ARG A 14 -10.89 -13.34 -1.86
C ARG A 14 -10.02 -13.55 -3.09
N PRO A 15 -10.61 -13.61 -4.31
CA PRO A 15 -9.84 -13.73 -5.54
C PRO A 15 -8.86 -12.57 -5.70
N THR A 16 -7.61 -12.90 -5.99
CA THR A 16 -6.54 -11.92 -6.16
C THR A 16 -5.66 -12.33 -7.33
N LEU A 17 -5.44 -11.43 -8.27
CA LEU A 17 -4.52 -11.63 -9.38
C LEU A 17 -3.13 -11.15 -9.00
N PRO A 18 -2.08 -11.90 -9.35
CA PRO A 18 -0.69 -11.51 -9.11
C PRO A 18 -0.34 -10.15 -9.71
N ALA A 19 0.69 -9.53 -9.16
CA ALA A 19 1.26 -8.33 -9.77
C ALA A 19 1.74 -8.62 -11.19
N ALA A 20 1.26 -7.79 -12.12
CA ALA A 20 1.54 -7.87 -13.56
C ALA A 20 1.38 -6.49 -14.20
N GLN A 21 1.82 -6.36 -15.45
CA GLN A 21 1.36 -5.29 -16.33
C GLN A 21 -0.11 -5.57 -16.70
N TRP A 22 -0.98 -4.57 -16.60
CA TRP A 22 -2.40 -4.79 -16.83
C TRP A 22 -2.73 -4.86 -18.32
N PRO A 23 -3.42 -5.90 -18.79
CA PRO A 23 -3.74 -6.04 -20.21
C PRO A 23 -4.64 -4.92 -20.76
N ASP A 24 -5.55 -4.42 -19.92
CA ASP A 24 -6.52 -3.36 -20.25
C ASP A 24 -5.99 -1.95 -19.95
N ALA A 25 -4.80 -1.84 -19.33
CA ALA A 25 -4.10 -0.59 -19.06
C ALA A 25 -2.58 -0.84 -19.07
N PRO A 26 -1.94 -0.96 -20.25
CA PRO A 26 -0.54 -1.39 -20.36
C PRO A 26 0.50 -0.50 -19.68
N ASN A 27 0.10 0.69 -19.27
CA ASN A 27 0.95 1.59 -18.47
C ASN A 27 0.91 1.30 -16.97
N VAL A 28 -0.02 0.44 -16.49
CA VAL A 28 -0.23 0.16 -15.07
C VAL A 28 0.40 -1.17 -14.70
N TYR A 29 1.11 -1.17 -13.57
CA TYR A 29 1.77 -2.32 -12.95
C TYR A 29 1.30 -2.49 -11.51
N GLY A 30 0.83 -3.67 -11.16
CA GLY A 30 0.33 -3.97 -9.81
C GLY A 30 -0.51 -5.23 -9.78
N GLY A 31 -0.85 -5.71 -8.58
CA GLY A 31 -1.82 -6.77 -8.41
C GLY A 31 -3.24 -6.27 -8.65
N ARG A 32 -4.21 -7.20 -8.80
CA ARG A 32 -5.63 -6.82 -8.95
C ARG A 32 -6.53 -7.57 -7.98
N ASP A 33 -7.53 -6.88 -7.49
CA ASP A 33 -8.63 -7.48 -6.75
C ASP A 33 -9.57 -8.17 -7.74
N GLY A 34 -9.63 -9.50 -7.68
CA GLY A 34 -10.44 -10.30 -8.61
C GLY A 34 -11.94 -10.25 -8.31
N LEU A 35 -12.35 -9.68 -7.17
CA LEU A 35 -13.75 -9.57 -6.79
C LEU A 35 -14.33 -8.20 -7.12
N ALA A 36 -13.66 -7.13 -6.69
CA ALA A 36 -14.17 -5.76 -6.79
C ALA A 36 -13.51 -4.96 -7.91
N GLY A 37 -12.54 -5.52 -8.61
CA GLY A 37 -11.66 -4.78 -9.51
C GLY A 37 -10.71 -3.87 -8.73
N GLY A 38 -9.96 -3.02 -9.42
CA GLY A 38 -9.02 -2.11 -8.80
C GLY A 38 -7.81 -2.80 -8.17
N THR A 39 -7.08 -2.06 -7.36
CA THR A 39 -5.86 -2.55 -6.70
C THR A 39 -5.65 -1.89 -5.34
N TRP A 40 -4.79 -2.49 -4.51
CA TRP A 40 -4.33 -1.92 -3.24
C TRP A 40 -3.05 -1.10 -3.38
N MET A 41 -2.24 -1.37 -4.40
CA MET A 41 -1.00 -0.67 -4.71
C MET A 41 -0.59 -0.92 -6.16
N GLY A 42 -0.07 0.12 -6.80
CA GLY A 42 0.49 0.02 -8.15
C GLY A 42 1.25 1.26 -8.55
N ALA A 43 1.88 1.17 -9.71
CA ALA A 43 2.60 2.27 -10.36
C ALA A 43 2.37 2.26 -11.87
N THR A 44 2.74 3.34 -12.54
CA THR A 44 2.65 3.47 -14.00
C THR A 44 3.98 3.81 -14.62
N ALA A 45 4.17 3.42 -15.88
CA ALA A 45 5.28 3.90 -16.70
C ALA A 45 5.27 5.43 -16.90
N GLY A 46 4.11 6.07 -16.70
CA GLY A 46 3.95 7.53 -16.75
C GLY A 46 4.28 8.27 -15.45
N GLY A 47 4.98 7.63 -14.51
CA GLY A 47 5.49 8.31 -13.32
C GLY A 47 4.50 8.46 -12.15
N ARG A 48 3.41 7.70 -12.11
CA ARG A 48 2.40 7.75 -11.05
C ARG A 48 2.47 6.51 -10.17
N TYR A 49 2.18 6.65 -8.88
CA TYR A 49 2.04 5.52 -7.97
C TYR A 49 0.98 5.81 -6.91
N ALA A 50 0.33 4.76 -6.42
CA ALA A 50 -0.68 4.89 -5.39
C ALA A 50 -0.80 3.63 -4.55
N LEU A 51 -1.24 3.80 -3.30
CA LEU A 51 -1.60 2.71 -2.40
C LEU A 51 -2.72 3.12 -1.45
N VAL A 52 -3.52 2.15 -1.04
CA VAL A 52 -4.63 2.34 -0.10
C VAL A 52 -4.56 1.33 1.04
N THR A 53 -4.89 1.79 2.25
CA THR A 53 -5.15 0.91 3.39
C THR A 53 -6.56 1.16 3.93
N ASN A 54 -7.15 0.11 4.50
CA ASN A 54 -8.40 0.25 5.23
C ASN A 54 -8.16 0.98 6.55
N PHE A 55 -9.06 1.86 6.94
CA PHE A 55 -9.10 2.37 8.31
C PHE A 55 -9.91 1.38 9.18
N ARG A 56 -9.39 1.00 10.35
CA ARG A 56 -10.02 0.04 11.26
C ARG A 56 -11.03 0.75 12.15
N GLU A 57 -12.30 0.57 11.85
CA GLU A 57 -13.42 1.15 12.58
C GLU A 57 -14.60 0.16 12.58
N PRO A 58 -14.55 -0.92 13.38
CA PRO A 58 -15.62 -1.88 13.44
C PRO A 58 -16.94 -1.18 13.87
N GLY A 59 -18.05 -1.57 13.24
CA GLY A 59 -19.37 -0.99 13.52
C GLY A 59 -19.71 0.30 12.72
N ARG A 60 -18.80 0.79 11.87
CA ARG A 60 -19.07 1.95 11.00
C ARG A 60 -19.02 1.60 9.50
N LEU A 61 -19.34 0.35 9.16
CA LEU A 61 -19.35 -0.08 7.77
C LEU A 61 -20.60 0.42 7.05
N ILE A 62 -20.37 1.06 5.91
CA ILE A 62 -21.41 1.44 4.96
C ILE A 62 -21.62 0.24 4.04
N ALA A 63 -22.86 -0.28 4.05
CA ALA A 63 -23.25 -1.32 3.10
C ALA A 63 -23.18 -0.75 1.67
N ASP A 64 -22.74 -1.55 0.72
CA ASP A 64 -22.65 -1.18 -0.70
C ASP A 64 -21.72 0.02 -1.01
N ALA A 65 -20.83 0.40 -0.08
CA ALA A 65 -19.83 1.42 -0.33
C ALA A 65 -18.93 1.03 -1.52
N PRO A 66 -18.51 2.00 -2.35
CA PRO A 66 -17.55 1.75 -3.42
C PRO A 66 -16.26 1.10 -2.91
N SER A 67 -15.64 0.28 -3.77
CA SER A 67 -14.35 -0.33 -3.44
C SER A 67 -13.26 0.74 -3.29
N ARG A 68 -12.54 0.71 -2.18
CA ARG A 68 -11.38 1.59 -1.96
C ARG A 68 -10.25 1.35 -2.98
N GLY A 69 -10.19 0.13 -3.54
CA GLY A 69 -9.25 -0.18 -4.62
C GLY A 69 -9.49 0.60 -5.90
N ALA A 70 -10.72 1.08 -6.14
CA ALA A 70 -11.03 1.98 -7.24
C ALA A 70 -10.29 3.31 -7.12
N LEU A 71 -10.11 3.84 -5.90
CA LEU A 71 -9.35 5.08 -5.67
C LEU A 71 -7.90 4.98 -6.17
N VAL A 72 -7.27 3.81 -6.03
CA VAL A 72 -5.93 3.58 -6.56
C VAL A 72 -5.97 3.46 -8.08
N GLU A 73 -6.87 2.65 -8.62
CA GLU A 73 -7.00 2.43 -10.06
C GLU A 73 -7.31 3.74 -10.80
N ASP A 74 -8.27 4.53 -10.30
CA ASP A 74 -8.67 5.81 -10.91
C ASP A 74 -7.50 6.80 -10.96
N PHE A 75 -6.70 6.87 -9.88
CA PHE A 75 -5.49 7.68 -9.89
C PHE A 75 -4.49 7.20 -10.93
N LEU A 76 -4.20 5.90 -10.97
CA LEU A 76 -3.20 5.34 -11.89
C LEU A 76 -3.60 5.49 -13.36
N ARG A 77 -4.88 5.38 -13.67
CA ARG A 77 -5.41 5.58 -15.05
C ARG A 77 -5.63 7.04 -15.43
N GLY A 78 -5.77 7.91 -14.43
CA GLY A 78 -6.07 9.32 -14.62
C GLY A 78 -4.87 10.18 -14.98
N THR A 79 -5.13 11.48 -15.17
CA THR A 79 -4.12 12.49 -15.52
C THR A 79 -4.03 13.63 -14.51
N ALA A 80 -4.96 13.72 -13.56
CA ALA A 80 -4.96 14.75 -12.52
C ALA A 80 -3.68 14.67 -11.66
N THR A 81 -3.17 15.79 -11.22
CA THR A 81 -2.05 15.82 -10.26
C THR A 81 -2.44 15.15 -8.94
N PRO A 82 -1.48 14.69 -8.12
CA PRO A 82 -1.78 14.14 -6.80
C PRO A 82 -2.66 15.06 -5.93
N ALA A 83 -2.39 16.36 -5.92
CA ALA A 83 -3.16 17.33 -5.16
C ALA A 83 -4.60 17.48 -5.65
N GLU A 84 -4.78 17.65 -6.96
CA GLU A 84 -6.12 17.77 -7.57
C GLU A 84 -6.96 16.51 -7.37
N TYR A 85 -6.33 15.34 -7.55
CA TYR A 85 -7.00 14.07 -7.36
C TYR A 85 -7.48 13.89 -5.91
N LEU A 86 -6.60 14.12 -4.93
CA LEU A 86 -6.99 13.99 -3.54
C LEU A 86 -8.00 15.05 -3.07
N ALA A 87 -7.98 16.26 -3.64
CA ALA A 87 -9.00 17.26 -3.38
C ALA A 87 -10.38 16.78 -3.86
N ALA A 88 -10.45 16.18 -5.06
CA ALA A 88 -11.70 15.60 -5.58
C ALA A 88 -12.16 14.39 -4.75
N VAL A 89 -11.25 13.50 -4.36
CA VAL A 89 -11.55 12.37 -3.46
C VAL A 89 -12.09 12.86 -2.13
N HIS A 90 -11.46 13.87 -1.52
CA HIS A 90 -11.89 14.43 -0.23
C HIS A 90 -13.29 15.05 -0.30
N ALA A 91 -13.65 15.68 -1.40
CA ALA A 91 -14.99 16.22 -1.60
C ALA A 91 -16.10 15.14 -1.69
N ALA A 92 -15.73 13.88 -2.01
CA ALA A 92 -16.65 12.76 -2.18
C ALA A 92 -16.38 11.59 -1.20
N ASP A 93 -15.52 11.78 -0.20
CA ASP A 93 -14.98 10.71 0.66
C ASP A 93 -16.02 10.04 1.57
N GLN A 94 -17.15 10.70 1.84
CA GLN A 94 -18.23 10.19 2.67
C GLN A 94 -18.94 8.97 2.07
N ALA A 95 -18.78 8.72 0.78
CA ALA A 95 -19.32 7.54 0.13
C ALA A 95 -18.56 6.25 0.46
N TYR A 96 -17.31 6.38 0.91
CA TYR A 96 -16.41 5.26 1.14
C TYR A 96 -16.36 4.82 2.60
N ASN A 97 -16.18 3.53 2.82
CA ASN A 97 -15.70 3.02 4.11
C ASN A 97 -14.32 3.63 4.43
N GLY A 98 -13.96 3.65 5.72
CA GLY A 98 -12.71 4.25 6.19
C GLY A 98 -11.48 3.80 5.41
N PHE A 99 -10.68 4.77 4.92
CA PHE A 99 -9.46 4.53 4.16
C PHE A 99 -8.36 5.52 4.49
N ASN A 100 -7.15 5.11 4.15
CA ASN A 100 -5.97 5.97 3.95
C ASN A 100 -5.49 5.78 2.52
N LEU A 101 -5.13 6.85 1.85
CA LEU A 101 -4.69 6.86 0.48
C LEU A 101 -3.40 7.67 0.35
N ILE A 102 -2.37 7.06 -0.22
CA ILE A 102 -1.16 7.76 -0.66
C ILE A 102 -1.14 7.72 -2.18
N VAL A 103 -0.97 8.86 -2.80
CA VAL A 103 -0.75 9.00 -4.24
C VAL A 103 0.46 9.88 -4.49
N GLY A 104 1.16 9.64 -5.58
CA GLY A 104 2.32 10.42 -5.91
C GLY A 104 2.73 10.34 -7.37
N ASP A 105 3.61 11.26 -7.74
CA ASP A 105 4.27 11.32 -9.03
C ASP A 105 5.76 11.70 -8.83
N ALA A 106 6.48 12.04 -9.90
CA ALA A 106 7.88 12.44 -9.82
C ALA A 106 8.13 13.72 -8.98
N ARG A 107 7.09 14.50 -8.72
CA ARG A 107 7.18 15.76 -7.93
C ARG A 107 7.00 15.53 -6.44
N GLY A 108 6.40 14.41 -6.02
CA GLY A 108 6.24 14.06 -4.62
C GLY A 108 5.02 13.23 -4.31
N ALA A 109 4.88 12.93 -3.03
CA ALA A 109 3.79 12.14 -2.45
C ALA A 109 2.78 13.01 -1.72
N TRP A 110 1.53 12.56 -1.73
CA TRP A 110 0.42 13.17 -1.00
C TRP A 110 -0.34 12.10 -0.22
N TYR A 111 -0.87 12.47 0.91
CA TYR A 111 -1.68 11.63 1.80
C TYR A 111 -3.06 12.22 2.03
N ALA A 112 -4.05 11.34 2.04
CA ALA A 112 -5.41 11.64 2.48
C ALA A 112 -5.99 10.47 3.28
N SER A 113 -6.90 10.78 4.18
CA SER A 113 -7.77 9.81 4.85
C SER A 113 -9.14 10.44 5.03
N ASN A 114 -10.22 9.67 4.81
CA ASN A 114 -11.55 10.14 5.16
C ASN A 114 -11.85 10.07 6.67
N ARG A 115 -10.80 9.91 7.48
CA ARG A 115 -10.80 9.96 8.96
C ARG A 115 -9.78 10.95 9.51
N ASP A 116 -9.24 11.81 8.64
CA ASP A 116 -8.30 12.89 8.97
C ASP A 116 -8.81 14.20 8.36
N GLY A 117 -8.03 15.27 8.50
CA GLY A 117 -8.29 16.57 7.87
C GLY A 117 -8.06 16.57 6.36
N ALA A 118 -7.86 17.77 5.83
CA ALA A 118 -7.60 17.94 4.39
C ALA A 118 -6.37 17.17 3.90
N PRO A 119 -6.36 16.73 2.61
CA PRO A 119 -5.19 16.14 1.99
C PRO A 119 -3.94 16.99 2.12
N ARG A 120 -2.78 16.36 2.31
CA ARG A 120 -1.50 17.08 2.48
C ARG A 120 -0.36 16.44 1.70
N ALA A 121 0.57 17.28 1.28
CA ALA A 121 1.84 16.81 0.75
C ALA A 121 2.68 16.13 1.85
N LEU A 122 3.42 15.10 1.47
CA LEU A 122 4.41 14.46 2.34
C LEU A 122 5.80 15.02 2.02
N ALA A 123 6.47 15.54 3.04
CA ALA A 123 7.88 15.91 2.91
C ALA A 123 8.76 14.66 2.72
N PRO A 124 9.97 14.78 2.16
CA PRO A 124 10.91 13.66 2.14
C PRO A 124 11.14 13.08 3.54
N GLY A 125 10.99 11.75 3.69
CA GLY A 125 11.09 11.08 4.98
C GLY A 125 10.66 9.63 4.94
N VAL A 126 10.72 8.96 6.09
CA VAL A 126 10.23 7.59 6.28
C VAL A 126 8.89 7.66 7.00
N TYR A 127 7.89 7.12 6.36
CA TYR A 127 6.52 7.06 6.86
C TYR A 127 6.09 5.61 7.06
N ALA A 128 5.17 5.40 7.99
CA ALA A 128 4.58 4.10 8.22
C ALA A 128 3.06 4.20 8.28
N LEU A 129 2.38 3.28 7.63
CA LEU A 129 0.92 3.28 7.51
C LEU A 129 0.37 1.87 7.70
N SER A 130 -0.69 1.76 8.50
CA SER A 130 -1.44 0.54 8.67
C SER A 130 -2.96 0.84 8.59
N ASN A 131 -3.72 0.40 9.56
CA ASN A 131 -5.19 0.51 9.56
C ASN A 131 -5.70 1.65 10.45
N HIS A 132 -4.89 2.66 10.68
CA HIS A 132 -5.21 3.93 11.35
C HIS A 132 -4.51 5.06 10.60
N LEU A 133 -4.49 6.28 11.12
CA LEU A 133 -3.83 7.43 10.48
C LEU A 133 -2.32 7.19 10.28
N LEU A 134 -1.76 7.94 9.35
CA LEU A 134 -0.33 7.90 9.04
C LEU A 134 0.50 8.08 10.31
N ASP A 135 1.53 7.26 10.47
CA ASP A 135 2.46 7.25 11.61
C ASP A 135 1.81 7.03 12.99
N THR A 136 0.58 6.51 13.07
CA THR A 136 -0.01 6.10 14.35
C THR A 136 0.86 5.04 15.01
N PRO A 137 1.31 5.23 16.27
CA PRO A 137 2.33 4.41 16.89
C PRO A 137 1.81 3.05 17.39
N TRP A 138 1.11 2.33 16.54
CA TRP A 138 0.74 0.94 16.84
C TRP A 138 2.00 0.05 16.89
N PRO A 139 2.06 -0.95 17.79
CA PRO A 139 3.25 -1.78 17.97
C PRO A 139 3.79 -2.38 16.67
N LYS A 140 2.90 -2.94 15.82
CA LYS A 140 3.31 -3.49 14.52
C LYS A 140 3.96 -2.43 13.63
N LEU A 141 3.40 -1.21 13.62
CA LEU A 141 3.89 -0.12 12.79
C LEU A 141 5.26 0.36 13.26
N ALA A 142 5.42 0.57 14.58
CA ALA A 142 6.67 1.00 15.18
C ALA A 142 7.81 -0.01 14.92
N ARG A 143 7.53 -1.32 15.06
CA ARG A 143 8.51 -2.38 14.80
C ARG A 143 8.90 -2.45 13.32
N THR A 144 7.91 -2.45 12.42
CA THR A 144 8.18 -2.51 10.98
C THR A 144 8.94 -1.28 10.51
N ARG A 145 8.55 -0.08 10.97
CA ARG A 145 9.28 1.16 10.68
C ARG A 145 10.74 1.09 11.16
N ALA A 146 10.97 0.68 12.40
CA ALA A 146 12.32 0.55 12.95
C ALA A 146 13.16 -0.49 12.18
N ALA A 147 12.56 -1.59 11.73
CA ALA A 147 13.24 -2.59 10.90
C ALA A 147 13.59 -2.00 9.52
N PHE A 148 12.65 -1.31 8.88
CA PHE A 148 12.85 -0.66 7.58
C PHE A 148 13.92 0.43 7.64
N GLU A 149 13.86 1.31 8.64
CA GLU A 149 14.88 2.35 8.86
C GLU A 149 16.28 1.77 9.13
N ARG A 150 16.35 0.60 9.79
CA ARG A 150 17.63 -0.10 10.00
C ARG A 150 18.20 -0.58 8.67
N VAL A 151 17.36 -1.16 7.80
CA VAL A 151 17.76 -1.59 6.46
C VAL A 151 18.31 -0.40 5.67
N LEU A 152 17.59 0.72 5.62
CA LEU A 152 18.02 1.94 4.91
C LEU A 152 19.31 2.57 5.46
N ARG A 153 19.57 2.47 6.77
CA ARG A 153 20.83 2.96 7.36
C ARG A 153 22.04 2.14 6.95
N HIS A 154 21.87 0.85 6.70
CA HIS A 154 22.97 -0.05 6.29
C HIS A 154 23.24 0.06 4.79
N ASP A 155 22.18 0.23 4.01
CA ASP A 155 22.27 0.37 2.55
C ASP A 155 21.17 1.32 2.05
N PRO A 156 21.53 2.47 1.45
CA PRO A 156 20.56 3.38 0.82
C PRO A 156 19.83 2.77 -0.39
N GLN A 157 20.35 1.66 -0.93
CA GLN A 157 19.72 0.87 -2.00
C GLN A 157 19.59 -0.60 -1.53
N PRO A 158 18.75 -0.86 -0.53
CA PRO A 158 18.71 -2.16 0.12
C PRO A 158 18.23 -3.26 -0.83
N ASP A 159 18.76 -4.47 -0.63
CA ASP A 159 18.33 -5.63 -1.36
C ASP A 159 16.91 -6.07 -1.00
N LEU A 160 16.24 -6.74 -1.92
CA LEU A 160 14.88 -7.26 -1.72
C LEU A 160 14.75 -8.20 -0.51
N PRO A 161 15.70 -9.16 -0.25
CA PRO A 161 15.66 -10.00 0.94
C PRO A 161 15.55 -9.22 2.24
N ALA A 162 16.33 -8.15 2.43
CA ALA A 162 16.28 -7.34 3.65
C ALA A 162 14.93 -6.61 3.80
N LEU A 163 14.36 -6.10 2.71
CA LEU A 163 13.04 -5.45 2.72
C LEU A 163 11.91 -6.44 3.03
N PHE A 164 11.93 -7.63 2.43
CA PHE A 164 10.95 -8.67 2.76
C PHE A 164 11.10 -9.17 4.19
N ALA A 165 12.32 -9.26 4.73
CA ALA A 165 12.55 -9.63 6.12
C ALA A 165 11.95 -8.61 7.10
N ALA A 166 12.00 -7.31 6.77
CA ALA A 166 11.36 -6.26 7.58
C ALA A 166 9.82 -6.38 7.64
N LEU A 167 9.20 -6.98 6.62
CA LEU A 167 7.76 -7.21 6.56
C LEU A 167 7.31 -8.54 7.18
N ALA A 168 8.23 -9.46 7.47
CA ALA A 168 7.95 -10.85 7.83
C ALA A 168 7.75 -11.10 9.35
N ASP A 169 7.71 -10.04 10.17
CA ASP A 169 7.52 -10.16 11.62
C ASP A 169 6.14 -10.73 11.96
N ARG A 170 6.12 -11.91 12.58
CA ARG A 170 4.91 -12.65 12.96
C ARG A 170 4.53 -12.48 14.44
N GLN A 171 5.29 -11.70 15.20
CA GLN A 171 5.03 -11.55 16.62
C GLN A 171 3.83 -10.62 16.88
N PRO A 172 2.81 -11.07 17.63
CA PRO A 172 1.76 -10.18 18.10
C PRO A 172 2.31 -9.19 19.13
N ALA A 173 1.59 -8.10 19.36
CA ALA A 173 1.88 -7.20 20.47
C ALA A 173 1.42 -7.80 21.79
N ASN A 174 1.98 -7.31 22.92
CA ASN A 174 1.44 -7.62 24.25
C ASN A 174 0.05 -7.00 24.38
N ASP A 175 -0.80 -7.61 25.20
CA ASP A 175 -2.18 -7.15 25.38
C ASP A 175 -2.29 -5.69 25.83
N VAL A 176 -1.37 -5.25 26.69
CA VAL A 176 -1.33 -3.88 27.22
C VAL A 176 -0.99 -2.82 26.17
N ASP A 177 -0.39 -3.25 25.05
CA ASP A 177 0.03 -2.39 23.95
C ASP A 177 -0.95 -2.44 22.76
N LEU A 178 -1.99 -3.27 22.84
CA LEU A 178 -2.96 -3.41 21.76
C LEU A 178 -3.81 -2.15 21.59
N PRO A 179 -4.12 -1.76 20.35
CA PRO A 179 -5.03 -0.65 20.11
C PRO A 179 -6.46 -1.03 20.56
N ALA A 180 -7.18 -0.11 21.17
CA ALA A 180 -8.59 -0.27 21.54
C ALA A 180 -9.49 0.20 20.38
N THR A 181 -9.59 -0.58 19.30
CA THR A 181 -10.37 -0.19 18.12
C THR A 181 -11.83 -0.65 18.17
N GLY A 182 -12.23 -1.37 19.23
CA GLY A 182 -13.57 -1.93 19.38
C GLY A 182 -13.71 -3.36 18.85
N LEU A 183 -12.61 -3.98 18.40
CA LEU A 183 -12.58 -5.41 18.08
C LEU A 183 -12.46 -6.26 19.35
N PRO A 184 -12.96 -7.52 19.34
CA PRO A 184 -12.65 -8.50 20.37
C PRO A 184 -11.14 -8.69 20.55
N LEU A 185 -10.69 -8.98 21.77
CA LEU A 185 -9.27 -9.06 22.13
C LEU A 185 -8.47 -10.06 21.28
N ASP A 186 -9.05 -11.21 20.97
CA ASP A 186 -8.44 -12.22 20.10
C ASP A 186 -8.18 -11.69 18.70
N ARG A 187 -9.06 -10.84 18.19
CA ARG A 187 -8.91 -10.17 16.90
C ARG A 187 -7.86 -9.07 16.95
N GLU A 188 -7.83 -8.26 18.01
CA GLU A 188 -6.76 -7.26 18.18
C GLU A 188 -5.39 -7.94 18.26
N ARG A 189 -5.24 -9.05 19.00
CA ARG A 189 -4.00 -9.84 19.04
C ARG A 189 -3.60 -10.34 17.65
N LEU A 190 -4.52 -10.98 16.93
CA LEU A 190 -4.25 -11.49 15.57
C LEU A 190 -3.76 -10.39 14.63
N LEU A 191 -4.44 -9.24 14.63
CA LEU A 191 -4.16 -8.13 13.73
C LEU A 191 -3.01 -7.24 14.18
N SER A 192 -2.35 -7.57 15.30
CA SER A 192 -1.25 -6.78 15.88
C SER A 192 0.14 -7.18 15.34
N SER A 193 0.27 -8.30 14.63
CA SER A 193 1.50 -8.66 13.94
C SER A 193 1.58 -8.00 12.56
N PRO A 194 2.78 -7.62 12.10
CA PRO A 194 3.01 -7.16 10.73
C PRO A 194 2.67 -8.21 9.68
N PHE A 195 3.00 -9.49 9.94
CA PHE A 195 2.68 -10.62 9.08
C PHE A 195 1.68 -11.54 9.78
N ILE A 196 0.51 -11.71 9.19
CA ILE A 196 -0.63 -12.41 9.80
C ILE A 196 -0.80 -13.80 9.20
N ILE A 197 -0.92 -14.81 10.07
CA ILE A 197 -1.28 -16.18 9.69
C ILE A 197 -2.51 -16.60 10.47
N SER A 198 -3.59 -16.93 9.77
CA SER A 198 -4.76 -17.57 10.35
C SER A 198 -5.54 -18.36 9.29
N PRO A 199 -6.46 -19.24 9.66
CA PRO A 199 -7.11 -20.15 8.70
C PRO A 199 -7.86 -19.47 7.55
N ASN A 200 -8.51 -18.33 7.81
CA ASN A 200 -9.39 -17.68 6.84
C ASN A 200 -8.90 -16.31 6.37
N TYR A 201 -7.95 -15.71 7.09
CA TYR A 201 -7.46 -14.35 6.88
C TYR A 201 -5.97 -14.28 7.17
N GLY A 202 -5.20 -13.55 6.38
CA GLY A 202 -3.78 -13.38 6.64
C GLY A 202 -3.09 -12.56 5.58
N THR A 203 -1.77 -12.45 5.72
CA THR A 203 -0.93 -11.78 4.73
C THR A 203 -0.90 -12.61 3.44
N ARG A 204 -1.49 -12.04 2.38
CA ARG A 204 -1.61 -12.65 1.05
C ARG A 204 -0.40 -12.36 0.18
N SER A 205 0.16 -11.19 0.32
CA SER A 205 1.39 -10.80 -0.37
C SER A 205 2.17 -9.74 0.39
N SER A 206 3.48 -9.72 0.13
CA SER A 206 4.38 -8.62 0.43
C SER A 206 4.87 -8.04 -0.88
N THR A 207 4.80 -6.73 -1.04
CA THR A 207 5.21 -6.05 -2.28
C THR A 207 6.23 -4.97 -1.98
N VAL A 208 7.29 -4.94 -2.77
CA VAL A 208 8.28 -3.86 -2.80
C VAL A 208 8.18 -3.14 -4.14
N LEU A 209 7.99 -1.83 -4.10
CA LEU A 209 8.04 -0.93 -5.25
C LEU A 209 9.20 0.04 -5.05
N ALA A 210 10.17 0.02 -5.94
CA ALA A 210 11.28 0.95 -5.97
C ALA A 210 11.22 1.82 -7.24
N LEU A 211 11.21 3.14 -7.07
CA LEU A 211 11.21 4.13 -8.13
C LEU A 211 12.49 4.95 -8.02
N HIS A 212 13.37 4.82 -9.00
CA HIS A 212 14.71 5.39 -9.00
C HIS A 212 14.76 6.73 -9.74
N ASP A 213 15.58 7.65 -9.27
CA ASP A 213 15.78 8.98 -9.91
C ASP A 213 16.21 8.88 -11.38
N GLY A 214 16.88 7.79 -11.76
CA GLY A 214 17.28 7.49 -13.15
C GLY A 214 16.14 7.07 -14.08
N GLY A 215 14.88 7.01 -13.58
CA GLY A 215 13.72 6.63 -14.39
C GLY A 215 13.55 5.11 -14.56
N ALA A 216 14.21 4.29 -13.76
CA ALA A 216 13.95 2.86 -13.62
C ALA A 216 12.95 2.62 -12.48
N ALA A 217 12.10 1.63 -12.66
CA ALA A 217 11.17 1.17 -11.63
C ALA A 217 11.19 -0.36 -11.54
N GLU A 218 11.07 -0.85 -10.32
CA GLU A 218 10.98 -2.26 -10.00
C GLU A 218 9.82 -2.52 -9.06
N LEU A 219 8.99 -3.50 -9.38
CA LEU A 219 7.91 -3.97 -8.50
C LEU A 219 8.05 -5.47 -8.32
N THR A 220 8.34 -5.90 -7.09
CA THR A 220 8.42 -7.32 -6.74
C THR A 220 7.34 -7.65 -5.72
N GLU A 221 6.49 -8.63 -6.05
CA GLU A 221 5.47 -9.17 -5.18
C GLU A 221 5.78 -10.62 -4.82
N ARG A 222 5.82 -10.93 -3.53
CA ARG A 222 5.89 -12.29 -3.00
C ARG A 222 4.53 -12.68 -2.42
N ARG A 223 3.94 -13.75 -2.91
CA ARG A 223 2.63 -14.26 -2.49
C ARG A 223 2.76 -15.39 -1.50
N PHE A 224 1.77 -15.55 -0.63
CA PHE A 224 1.77 -16.55 0.45
C PHE A 224 0.51 -17.41 0.44
N ALA A 225 0.71 -18.69 0.78
CA ALA A 225 -0.36 -19.62 1.12
C ALA A 225 -0.91 -19.31 2.54
N PRO A 226 -2.06 -19.90 2.93
CA PRO A 226 -2.66 -19.66 4.25
C PRO A 226 -1.76 -19.99 5.45
N ASP A 227 -0.80 -20.88 5.30
CA ASP A 227 0.21 -21.22 6.32
C ASP A 227 1.40 -20.26 6.37
N GLY A 228 1.42 -19.25 5.50
CA GLY A 228 2.49 -18.27 5.38
C GLY A 228 3.72 -18.77 4.62
N SER A 229 3.65 -19.93 3.95
CA SER A 229 4.67 -20.36 3.01
C SER A 229 4.58 -19.57 1.69
N VAL A 230 5.72 -19.38 1.02
CA VAL A 230 5.75 -18.68 -0.27
C VAL A 230 5.06 -19.53 -1.33
N SER A 231 4.04 -19.01 -1.98
CA SER A 231 3.28 -19.66 -3.05
C SER A 231 3.62 -19.16 -4.45
N GLY A 232 4.36 -18.07 -4.57
CA GLY A 232 4.82 -17.54 -5.85
C GLY A 232 5.43 -16.15 -5.72
N GLU A 233 6.08 -15.70 -6.77
CA GLU A 233 6.68 -14.38 -6.86
C GLU A 233 6.45 -13.79 -8.27
N SER A 234 6.33 -12.47 -8.34
CA SER A 234 6.32 -11.69 -9.60
C SER A 234 7.36 -10.60 -9.47
N ALA A 235 8.23 -10.45 -10.47
CA ALA A 235 9.20 -9.38 -10.56
C ALA A 235 9.00 -8.63 -11.89
N LEU A 236 8.76 -7.34 -11.81
CA LEU A 236 8.48 -6.46 -12.93
C LEU A 236 9.49 -5.32 -12.93
N ALA A 237 10.10 -5.07 -14.08
CA ALA A 237 10.96 -3.93 -14.30
C ALA A 237 10.39 -3.11 -15.47
N PHE A 238 10.29 -1.79 -15.28
CA PHE A 238 9.74 -0.90 -16.30
C PHE A 238 10.38 0.48 -16.22
N ALA A 239 10.26 1.25 -17.30
CA ALA A 239 10.64 2.64 -17.28
C ALA A 239 9.60 3.46 -16.49
N TRP A 240 10.09 4.37 -15.63
CA TRP A 240 9.27 5.28 -14.87
C TRP A 240 9.68 6.72 -15.23
N ARG A 241 8.88 7.40 -16.05
CA ARG A 241 9.19 8.75 -16.54
C ARG A 241 8.00 9.66 -16.32
N ASP A 242 8.28 10.90 -15.95
CA ASP A 242 7.25 11.93 -15.94
C ASP A 242 6.74 12.15 -17.38
N GLY A 243 5.45 11.97 -17.59
CA GLY A 243 4.82 12.17 -18.92
C GLY A 243 4.94 13.59 -19.49
N ALA A 244 5.41 14.55 -18.68
CA ALA A 244 5.64 15.93 -19.10
C ALA A 244 7.02 16.16 -19.78
N ALA A 245 7.94 15.18 -19.73
CA ALA A 245 9.30 15.36 -20.26
C ALA A 245 9.49 14.95 -21.72
N SER A 246 8.46 14.41 -22.40
CA SER A 246 8.59 13.90 -23.78
C SER A 246 8.36 14.93 -24.89
N ASP A 247 7.99 16.17 -24.60
CA ASP A 247 7.67 17.19 -25.63
C ASP A 247 8.72 18.28 -25.86
N ILE A 248 9.93 18.17 -25.29
CA ILE A 248 10.97 19.21 -25.43
C ILE A 248 12.09 18.84 -26.42
N LEU A 249 12.04 17.68 -27.05
CA LEU A 249 13.01 17.30 -28.07
C LEU A 249 12.32 16.90 -29.40
N LYS A 250 11.82 17.90 -30.11
CA LYS A 250 11.61 17.87 -31.57
C LYS A 250 12.03 19.19 -32.16
#